data_8efc0df6ddf696fe08fdf9f06113db50
#
_entry.id   8efc0df6ddf696fe08fdf9f06113db50
#
_cell.length_a   1.000
_cell.length_b   1.000
_cell.length_c   1.000
_cell.angle_alpha   90.00
_cell.angle_beta   90.00
_cell.angle_gamma   90.00
#
_symmetry.space_group_name_H-M   'P 1'
#
loop_
_entity.id
_entity.type
_entity.pdbx_description
1 polymer ?
#
loop_
_entity_poly.entity_id
_entity_poly.type
_entity_poly.pdbx_seq_one_letter_code
_entity_poly.pdbx_strand_id
1 'polypeptide(L)'
;MSSWKDNVRKVEPYVPGEQPKIKNVIKLNTNENPYPPSPKVEEIIKNADCSLLRKYPDPACSELVNELSKTYGVDPDMVFVGVGSDDVLATCFMTFFCSDKPVLFPDVTY
;
A
#
# COMPACT_ATOMS: atom_id res chain seq x y z
N MET A 1 15.83 -12.40 34.78
CA MET A 1 14.67 -12.77 33.96
C MET A 1 14.69 -11.89 32.72
N SER A 2 14.71 -12.45 31.51
CA SER A 2 14.59 -11.65 30.29
C SER A 2 13.19 -11.03 30.22
N SER A 3 13.11 -9.77 29.85
CA SER A 3 11.84 -9.07 29.64
C SER A 3 11.27 -9.44 28.27
N TRP A 4 9.93 -9.48 28.13
CA TRP A 4 9.30 -9.61 26.81
C TRP A 4 9.77 -8.50 25.83
N LYS A 5 10.19 -7.35 26.37
CA LYS A 5 10.74 -6.23 25.60
C LYS A 5 12.04 -6.57 24.86
N ASP A 6 12.79 -7.59 25.35
CA ASP A 6 14.03 -8.02 24.71
C ASP A 6 13.77 -8.72 23.38
N ASN A 7 12.54 -9.21 23.18
CA ASN A 7 12.08 -9.87 21.96
C ASN A 7 11.37 -8.92 20.96
N VAL A 8 11.24 -7.62 21.31
CA VAL A 8 10.63 -6.63 20.41
C VAL A 8 11.68 -6.08 19.47
N ARG A 9 11.38 -6.08 18.18
CA ARG A 9 12.23 -5.47 17.17
C ARG A 9 12.41 -3.98 17.47
N LYS A 10 13.66 -3.55 17.57
CA LYS A 10 14.02 -2.15 17.75
C LYS A 10 14.14 -1.50 16.37
N VAL A 11 13.22 -0.62 16.04
CA VAL A 11 13.21 0.17 14.80
C VAL A 11 12.93 1.62 15.16
N GLU A 12 13.52 2.54 14.41
CA GLU A 12 13.15 3.94 14.50
C GLU A 12 11.72 4.12 13.95
N PRO A 13 10.82 4.77 14.70
CA PRO A 13 9.47 5.02 14.22
C PRO A 13 9.48 5.93 13.00
N TYR A 14 8.57 5.66 12.06
CA TYR A 14 8.33 6.59 10.96
C TYR A 14 7.83 7.94 11.50
N VAL A 15 8.47 9.03 11.06
CA VAL A 15 8.04 10.39 11.37
C VAL A 15 7.28 10.94 10.17
N PRO A 16 5.95 11.12 10.27
CA PRO A 16 5.16 11.66 9.17
C PRO A 16 5.59 13.09 8.84
N GLY A 17 5.52 13.44 7.57
CA GLY A 17 5.74 14.81 7.12
C GLY A 17 4.76 15.80 7.76
N GLU A 18 5.10 17.08 7.74
CA GLU A 18 4.26 18.13 8.30
C GLU A 18 2.86 18.13 7.69
N GLN A 19 1.86 18.26 8.56
CA GLN A 19 0.45 18.41 8.19
C GLN A 19 -0.12 19.70 8.81
N PRO A 20 0.24 20.88 8.28
CA PRO A 20 -0.19 22.14 8.85
C PRO A 20 -1.71 22.32 8.75
N LYS A 21 -2.32 22.76 9.86
CA LYS A 21 -3.77 23.04 9.91
C LYS A 21 -4.11 24.49 9.47
N ILE A 22 -3.34 25.02 8.54
CA ILE A 22 -3.51 26.40 8.04
C ILE A 22 -4.42 26.36 6.83
N LYS A 23 -5.39 27.28 6.75
CA LYS A 23 -6.27 27.40 5.60
C LYS A 23 -5.47 27.90 4.37
N ASN A 24 -5.81 27.38 3.19
CA ASN A 24 -5.21 27.77 1.89
C ASN A 24 -3.72 27.44 1.74
N VAL A 25 -3.24 26.42 2.43
CA VAL A 25 -1.87 25.91 2.23
C VAL A 25 -1.78 25.19 0.89
N ILE A 26 -0.73 25.46 0.13
CA ILE A 26 -0.34 24.66 -1.03
C ILE A 26 0.49 23.49 -0.52
N LYS A 27 -0.09 22.28 -0.57
CA LYS A 27 0.56 21.05 -0.10
C LYS A 27 1.36 20.43 -1.24
N LEU A 28 2.68 20.29 -1.05
CA LEU A 28 3.60 19.71 -2.04
C LEU A 28 4.35 18.47 -1.51
N ASN A 29 4.04 18.03 -0.28
CA ASN A 29 4.62 16.84 0.33
C ASN A 29 3.71 15.62 0.13
N THR A 30 4.25 14.41 0.43
CA THR A 30 3.56 13.12 0.42
C THR A 30 3.04 12.64 -0.95
N ASN A 31 3.42 13.28 -2.05
CA ASN A 31 3.08 12.89 -3.42
C ASN A 31 1.60 12.63 -3.67
N GLU A 32 0.72 13.40 -3.01
CA GLU A 32 -0.72 13.29 -3.20
C GLU A 32 -1.12 13.71 -4.62
N ASN A 33 -2.03 12.94 -5.22
CA ASN A 33 -2.57 13.29 -6.53
C ASN A 33 -3.50 14.51 -6.39
N PRO A 34 -3.24 15.63 -7.12
CA PRO A 34 -4.09 16.82 -7.05
C PRO A 34 -5.45 16.67 -7.76
N TYR A 35 -5.62 15.61 -8.53
CA TYR A 35 -6.86 15.34 -9.25
C TYR A 35 -7.73 14.34 -8.49
N PRO A 36 -9.05 14.56 -8.42
CA PRO A 36 -9.99 13.60 -7.85
C PRO A 36 -10.05 12.33 -8.71
N PRO A 37 -10.57 11.22 -8.16
CA PRO A 37 -10.85 10.03 -8.95
C PRO A 37 -11.91 10.32 -10.04
N SER A 38 -12.03 9.41 -11.00
CA SER A 38 -13.02 9.57 -12.06
C SER A 38 -14.45 9.61 -11.50
N PRO A 39 -15.41 10.31 -12.14
CA PRO A 39 -16.80 10.31 -11.71
C PRO A 39 -17.44 8.93 -11.59
N LYS A 40 -16.99 7.96 -12.38
CA LYS A 40 -17.44 6.55 -12.28
C LYS A 40 -17.07 5.91 -10.95
N VAL A 41 -15.91 6.25 -10.40
CA VAL A 41 -15.49 5.76 -9.08
C VAL A 41 -16.39 6.34 -7.99
N GLU A 42 -16.70 7.62 -8.06
CA GLU A 42 -17.65 8.25 -7.13
C GLU A 42 -19.03 7.59 -7.19
N GLU A 43 -19.52 7.30 -8.39
CA GLU A 43 -20.81 6.62 -8.59
C GLU A 43 -20.82 5.24 -7.96
N ILE A 44 -19.77 4.44 -8.15
CA ILE A 44 -19.64 3.11 -7.55
C ILE A 44 -19.64 3.20 -6.03
N ILE A 45 -18.88 4.15 -5.45
CA ILE A 45 -18.82 4.34 -4.00
C ILE A 45 -20.20 4.73 -3.43
N LYS A 46 -20.92 5.64 -4.11
CA LYS A 46 -22.25 6.10 -3.67
C LYS A 46 -23.30 4.97 -3.71
N ASN A 47 -23.15 4.03 -4.64
CA ASN A 47 -24.09 2.92 -4.84
C ASN A 47 -23.61 1.61 -4.19
N ALA A 48 -22.50 1.62 -3.45
CA ALA A 48 -21.97 0.43 -2.80
C ALA A 48 -22.94 -0.17 -1.78
N ASP A 49 -23.17 -1.48 -1.88
CA ASP A 49 -23.97 -2.19 -0.90
C ASP A 49 -23.17 -2.43 0.38
N CYS A 50 -23.39 -1.55 1.36
CA CYS A 50 -22.74 -1.66 2.67
C CYS A 50 -23.04 -2.98 3.40
N SER A 51 -24.08 -3.73 3.03
CA SER A 51 -24.36 -5.03 3.62
C SER A 51 -23.30 -6.07 3.32
N LEU A 52 -22.54 -5.89 2.24
CA LEU A 52 -21.43 -6.75 1.84
C LEU A 52 -20.20 -6.60 2.76
N LEU A 53 -20.04 -5.46 3.43
CA LEU A 53 -18.90 -5.19 4.32
C LEU A 53 -18.84 -6.14 5.54
N ARG A 54 -19.91 -6.84 5.86
CA ARG A 54 -19.95 -7.87 6.90
C ARG A 54 -19.37 -9.22 6.46
N LYS A 55 -19.04 -9.38 5.19
CA LYS A 55 -18.51 -10.62 4.62
C LYS A 55 -17.00 -10.51 4.41
N TYR A 56 -16.31 -11.64 4.45
CA TYR A 56 -14.93 -11.66 4.00
C TYR A 56 -14.85 -11.35 2.49
N PRO A 57 -13.89 -10.53 2.07
CA PRO A 57 -13.61 -10.32 0.65
C PRO A 57 -12.99 -11.56 0.02
N ASP A 58 -12.90 -11.58 -1.30
CA ASP A 58 -12.08 -12.56 -2.02
C ASP A 58 -10.60 -12.40 -1.61
N PRO A 59 -9.98 -13.41 -0.99
CA PRO A 59 -8.61 -13.32 -0.50
C PRO A 59 -7.58 -13.18 -1.62
N ALA A 60 -7.90 -13.57 -2.85
CA ALA A 60 -7.05 -13.45 -4.02
C ALA A 60 -7.28 -12.14 -4.79
N CYS A 61 -8.27 -11.32 -4.41
CA CYS A 61 -8.67 -10.12 -5.16
C CYS A 61 -8.83 -10.39 -6.66
N SER A 62 -9.40 -11.53 -7.03
CA SER A 62 -9.37 -12.09 -8.38
C SER A 62 -9.91 -11.14 -9.45
N GLU A 63 -10.97 -10.40 -9.15
CA GLU A 63 -11.55 -9.43 -10.07
C GLU A 63 -10.56 -8.29 -10.37
N LEU A 64 -9.94 -7.71 -9.35
CA LEU A 64 -8.93 -6.67 -9.49
C LEU A 64 -7.68 -7.17 -10.23
N VAL A 65 -7.17 -8.34 -9.85
CA VAL A 65 -6.01 -8.97 -10.50
C VAL A 65 -6.27 -9.19 -11.99
N ASN A 66 -7.43 -9.70 -12.35
CA ASN A 66 -7.81 -9.91 -13.75
C ASN A 66 -7.90 -8.59 -14.54
N GLU A 67 -8.44 -7.53 -13.97
CA GLU A 67 -8.52 -6.24 -14.65
C GLU A 67 -7.14 -5.58 -14.79
N LEU A 68 -6.27 -5.69 -13.78
CA LEU A 68 -4.88 -5.24 -13.89
C LEU A 68 -4.11 -6.02 -14.94
N SER A 69 -4.26 -7.35 -14.97
CA SER A 69 -3.67 -8.24 -15.98
C SER A 69 -4.05 -7.81 -17.40
N LYS A 70 -5.33 -7.59 -17.67
CA LYS A 70 -5.81 -7.09 -18.96
C LYS A 70 -5.24 -5.71 -19.29
N THR A 71 -5.23 -4.80 -18.32
CA THR A 71 -4.78 -3.41 -18.52
C THR A 71 -3.30 -3.33 -18.86
N TYR A 72 -2.47 -4.14 -18.20
CA TYR A 72 -1.03 -4.14 -18.38
C TYR A 72 -0.53 -5.20 -19.38
N GLY A 73 -1.40 -6.08 -19.87
CA GLY A 73 -1.03 -7.15 -20.82
C GLY A 73 -0.08 -8.18 -20.22
N VAL A 74 -0.23 -8.51 -18.94
CA VAL A 74 0.56 -9.51 -18.22
C VAL A 74 -0.32 -10.67 -17.76
N ASP A 75 0.30 -11.81 -17.45
CA ASP A 75 -0.43 -12.95 -16.87
C ASP A 75 -0.96 -12.59 -15.46
N PRO A 76 -2.18 -13.01 -15.08
CA PRO A 76 -2.70 -12.82 -13.73
C PRO A 76 -1.75 -13.32 -12.62
N ASP A 77 -1.00 -14.38 -12.87
CA ASP A 77 0.00 -14.92 -11.93
C ASP A 77 1.23 -14.00 -11.74
N MET A 78 1.35 -12.96 -12.57
CA MET A 78 2.38 -11.92 -12.44
C MET A 78 1.89 -10.68 -11.69
N VAL A 79 0.67 -10.70 -11.17
CA VAL A 79 0.05 -9.56 -10.47
C VAL A 79 -0.14 -9.89 -9.00
N PHE A 80 0.49 -9.11 -8.14
CA PHE A 80 0.27 -9.15 -6.69
C PHE A 80 -0.33 -7.83 -6.22
N VAL A 81 -1.37 -7.90 -5.41
CA VAL A 81 -2.05 -6.73 -4.82
C VAL A 81 -1.99 -6.79 -3.30
N GLY A 82 -1.84 -5.64 -2.67
CA GLY A 82 -1.78 -5.51 -1.22
C GLY A 82 -2.39 -4.19 -0.74
N VAL A 83 -2.33 -3.93 0.56
CA VAL A 83 -2.91 -2.75 1.20
C VAL A 83 -1.93 -1.58 1.12
N GLY A 84 -1.70 -1.10 -0.08
CA GLY A 84 -0.75 -0.01 -0.37
C GLY A 84 0.69 -0.49 -0.63
N SER A 85 1.54 0.44 -1.08
CA SER A 85 2.92 0.14 -1.47
C SER A 85 3.78 -0.39 -0.33
N ASP A 86 3.58 0.10 0.88
CA ASP A 86 4.38 -0.30 2.04
C ASP A 86 4.15 -1.77 2.40
N ASP A 87 2.90 -2.23 2.35
CA ASP A 87 2.54 -3.63 2.58
C ASP A 87 3.13 -4.55 1.48
N VAL A 88 2.98 -4.13 0.22
CA VAL A 88 3.56 -4.87 -0.93
C VAL A 88 5.08 -4.94 -0.82
N LEU A 89 5.77 -3.82 -0.53
CA LEU A 89 7.22 -3.79 -0.36
C LEU A 89 7.66 -4.65 0.82
N ALA A 90 6.99 -4.57 1.96
CA ALA A 90 7.30 -5.40 3.12
C ALA A 90 7.18 -6.90 2.78
N THR A 91 6.14 -7.29 2.08
CA THR A 91 5.95 -8.67 1.62
C THR A 91 7.04 -9.10 0.64
N CYS A 92 7.42 -8.24 -0.30
CA CYS A 92 8.53 -8.49 -1.23
C CYS A 92 9.86 -8.68 -0.49
N PHE A 93 10.18 -7.81 0.48
CA PHE A 93 11.41 -7.94 1.26
C PHE A 93 11.44 -9.25 2.05
N MET A 94 10.35 -9.60 2.70
CA MET A 94 10.26 -10.85 3.46
C MET A 94 10.32 -12.11 2.58
N THR A 95 9.97 -12.00 1.29
CA THR A 95 9.89 -13.14 0.38
C THR A 95 11.18 -13.33 -0.42
N PHE A 96 11.74 -12.26 -0.96
CA PHE A 96 12.80 -12.33 -1.96
C PHE A 96 14.19 -11.93 -1.43
N PHE A 97 14.26 -11.23 -0.31
CA PHE A 97 15.51 -10.67 0.20
C PHE A 97 15.98 -11.36 1.50
N CYS A 98 15.84 -12.67 1.58
CA CYS A 98 16.15 -13.50 2.76
C CYS A 98 17.57 -14.08 2.73
N SER A 99 18.47 -13.64 1.84
CA SER A 99 19.86 -14.11 1.76
C SER A 99 20.80 -13.23 2.60
N ASP A 100 22.04 -13.71 2.81
CA ASP A 100 23.11 -12.93 3.47
C ASP A 100 23.68 -11.82 2.59
N LYS A 101 23.21 -11.67 1.36
CA LYS A 101 23.67 -10.60 0.44
C LYS A 101 23.01 -9.28 0.81
N PRO A 102 23.75 -8.15 0.71
CA PRO A 102 23.17 -6.83 0.97
C PRO A 102 22.11 -6.47 -0.06
N VAL A 103 21.05 -5.80 0.40
CA VAL A 103 20.07 -5.16 -0.46
C VAL A 103 20.59 -3.77 -0.83
N LEU A 104 20.65 -3.47 -2.13
CA LEU A 104 21.10 -2.18 -2.64
C LEU A 104 19.90 -1.32 -3.03
N PHE A 105 19.95 -0.05 -2.66
CA PHE A 105 18.94 0.96 -3.02
C PHE A 105 19.61 2.33 -3.19
N PRO A 106 19.01 3.27 -3.92
CA PRO A 106 19.52 4.63 -4.03
C PRO A 106 19.61 5.32 -2.67
N ASP A 107 20.59 6.23 -2.50
CA ASP A 107 20.77 6.99 -1.28
C ASP A 107 19.63 8.01 -1.05
N VAL A 108 19.04 8.49 -2.13
CA VAL A 108 17.81 9.29 -2.13
C VAL A 108 16.66 8.42 -2.63
N THR A 109 15.81 7.96 -1.73
CA THR A 109 14.70 7.04 -2.03
C THR A 109 13.50 7.30 -1.12
N TYR A 110 12.41 6.66 -1.47
CA TYR A 110 11.21 6.58 -0.65
C TYR A 110 11.47 5.73 0.61
#